data_780f3413a2fb1a78bb21422777b41fe9
#
_entry.id   780f3413a2fb1a78bb21422777b41fe9
#
_cell.length_a   1.000
_cell.length_b   1.000
_cell.length_c   1.000
_cell.angle_alpha   90.00
_cell.angle_beta   90.00
_cell.angle_gamma   90.00
#
_symmetry.space_group_name_H-M   'P 1'
#
loop_
_entity.id
_entity.type
_entity.pdbx_description
1 polymer ?
#
loop_
_entity_poly.entity_id
_entity_poly.type
_entity_poly.pdbx_seq_one_letter_code
_entity_poly.pdbx_strand_id
1 'polypeptide(L)'
;HLGVRRQRQMCIRDRFITRVVRSMKKRRCVALVTDMNQPLGDSVGTALEIQEAIELLSGRGPEDLQELILKLGMEIVRLAGVAGSTLSAKQTVLRHLNDGSALEKFKEMIAAQGGDTSVIDNPDKFPKAKYIRKLPAPKRGYVHTINAGMIAEGVQKLAMLPNKTMDPAVGVSEIKKVGTQVKQGEPLMMIHYNDETKMEEALEFLKSAYRLAPKRPNPPDLIAERVA
;
A
#
# COMPACT_ATOMS: atom_id res chain seq x y z
N HIS A 1 21.46 -7.86 -4.47
CA HIS A 1 21.95 -7.13 -5.67
C HIS A 1 20.92 -7.02 -6.79
N LEU A 2 19.98 -7.96 -6.98
CA LEU A 2 18.93 -7.88 -8.02
C LEU A 2 17.88 -6.81 -7.73
N GLY A 3 17.46 -6.63 -6.48
CA GLY A 3 16.49 -5.59 -6.08
C GLY A 3 17.01 -4.18 -6.35
N VAL A 4 18.26 -3.90 -5.99
CA VAL A 4 18.90 -2.58 -6.22
C VAL A 4 19.05 -2.26 -7.72
N ARG A 5 19.31 -3.28 -8.56
CA ARG A 5 19.36 -3.09 -10.03
C ARG A 5 17.99 -2.78 -10.63
N ARG A 6 16.92 -3.47 -10.20
CA ARG A 6 15.54 -3.19 -10.64
C ARG A 6 15.10 -1.79 -10.22
N GLN A 7 15.36 -1.40 -8.99
CA GLN A 7 15.04 -0.05 -8.48
C GLN A 7 15.79 1.03 -9.26
N ARG A 8 17.09 0.86 -9.55
CA ARG A 8 17.85 1.78 -10.41
C ARG A 8 17.29 1.87 -11.82
N GLN A 9 16.88 0.75 -12.43
CA GLN A 9 16.28 0.76 -13.77
C GLN A 9 14.91 1.47 -13.79
N MET A 10 14.08 1.29 -12.75
CA MET A 10 12.82 2.01 -12.62
C MET A 10 13.05 3.52 -12.45
N CYS A 11 13.96 3.93 -11.59
CA CYS A 11 14.32 5.36 -11.41
C CYS A 11 14.81 6.02 -12.72
N ILE A 12 15.61 5.30 -13.53
CA ILE A 12 16.08 5.79 -14.83
C ILE A 12 14.89 5.96 -15.78
N ARG A 13 14.00 4.98 -15.84
CA ARG A 13 12.79 5.03 -16.68
C ARG A 13 11.87 6.18 -16.27
N ASP A 14 11.63 6.37 -14.99
CA ASP A 14 10.72 7.40 -14.48
C ASP A 14 11.27 8.81 -14.72
N ARG A 15 12.59 9.01 -14.55
CA ARG A 15 13.28 10.25 -14.95
C ARG A 15 13.18 10.50 -16.45
N PHE A 16 13.31 9.45 -17.27
CA PHE A 16 13.18 9.55 -18.73
C PHE A 16 11.75 9.94 -19.11
N ILE A 17 10.73 9.29 -18.57
CA ILE A 17 9.32 9.62 -18.79
C ILE A 17 9.03 11.06 -18.40
N THR A 18 9.48 11.50 -17.22
CA THR A 18 9.30 12.89 -16.77
C THR A 18 9.94 13.89 -17.76
N ARG A 19 11.15 13.62 -18.26
CA ARG A 19 11.81 14.46 -19.28
C ARG A 19 11.04 14.50 -20.59
N VAL A 20 10.54 13.34 -21.05
CA VAL A 20 9.72 13.24 -22.28
C VAL A 20 8.44 14.05 -22.14
N VAL A 21 7.69 13.90 -21.04
CA VAL A 21 6.45 14.65 -20.79
C VAL A 21 6.72 16.16 -20.75
N ARG A 22 7.83 16.59 -20.13
CA ARG A 22 8.23 18.01 -20.08
C ARG A 22 8.63 18.56 -21.44
N SER A 23 9.24 17.74 -22.32
CA SER A 23 9.60 18.14 -23.68
C SER A 23 8.37 18.30 -24.59
N MET A 24 7.25 17.65 -24.26
CA MET A 24 5.96 17.81 -24.92
C MET A 24 5.37 19.17 -24.51
N LYS A 25 5.70 20.22 -25.22
CA LYS A 25 5.42 21.64 -25.00
C LYS A 25 4.21 21.95 -24.10
N LYS A 26 4.44 22.69 -22.99
CA LYS A 26 3.45 23.30 -22.07
C LYS A 26 2.84 22.42 -20.97
N ARG A 27 3.31 21.20 -20.70
CA ARG A 27 2.80 20.41 -19.57
C ARG A 27 3.78 20.44 -18.39
N ARG A 28 3.29 20.85 -17.22
CA ARG A 28 4.02 20.68 -15.96
C ARG A 28 3.90 19.22 -15.52
N CYS A 29 5.01 18.61 -15.12
CA CYS A 29 5.05 17.23 -14.64
C CYS A 29 5.99 17.13 -13.44
N VAL A 30 5.58 16.43 -12.42
CA VAL A 30 6.39 16.05 -11.26
C VAL A 30 6.29 14.56 -11.09
N ALA A 31 7.42 13.91 -10.79
CA ALA A 31 7.46 12.50 -10.41
C ALA A 31 8.05 12.36 -9.00
N LEU A 32 7.48 11.47 -8.20
CA LEU A 32 8.04 11.01 -6.94
C LEU A 32 8.61 9.61 -7.13
N VAL A 33 9.88 9.42 -6.80
CA VAL A 33 10.51 8.09 -6.79
C VAL A 33 10.35 7.51 -5.40
N THR A 34 9.59 6.42 -5.28
CA THR A 34 9.22 5.84 -3.98
C THR A 34 9.86 4.47 -3.76
N ASP A 35 10.03 4.07 -2.48
CA ASP A 35 10.43 2.71 -2.14
C ASP A 35 9.27 1.74 -2.38
N MET A 36 9.58 0.58 -2.99
CA MET A 36 8.64 -0.50 -3.27
C MET A 36 9.10 -1.84 -2.68
N ASN A 37 10.06 -1.84 -1.77
CA ASN A 37 10.61 -3.07 -1.20
C ASN A 37 9.65 -3.72 -0.20
N GLN A 38 8.88 -2.91 0.51
CA GLN A 38 7.81 -3.37 1.41
C GLN A 38 6.45 -2.90 0.90
N PRO A 39 5.35 -3.60 1.23
CA PRO A 39 4.00 -3.13 0.91
C PRO A 39 3.75 -1.73 1.46
N LEU A 40 3.06 -0.90 0.71
CA LEU A 40 2.51 0.37 1.19
C LEU A 40 1.21 0.07 1.95
N GLY A 41 0.99 0.72 3.09
CA GLY A 41 -0.11 0.36 3.97
C GLY A 41 0.12 -0.99 4.68
N ASP A 42 -0.79 -1.41 5.52
CA ASP A 42 -0.67 -2.58 6.38
C ASP A 42 -1.41 -3.81 5.84
N SER A 43 -2.02 -3.69 4.65
CA SER A 43 -2.87 -4.71 4.04
C SER A 43 -2.50 -5.00 2.59
N VAL A 44 -2.69 -6.25 2.15
CA VAL A 44 -2.63 -6.67 0.74
C VAL A 44 -3.76 -7.66 0.48
N GLY A 45 -4.68 -7.31 -0.43
CA GLY A 45 -5.87 -8.07 -0.79
C GLY A 45 -7.05 -7.12 -1.05
N THR A 46 -7.87 -7.40 -2.06
CA THR A 46 -8.81 -6.43 -2.64
C THR A 46 -9.71 -5.76 -1.60
N ALA A 47 -10.43 -6.53 -0.77
CA ALA A 47 -11.33 -5.95 0.22
C ALA A 47 -10.57 -5.23 1.35
N LEU A 48 -9.43 -5.80 1.78
CA LEU A 48 -8.61 -5.25 2.85
C LEU A 48 -7.99 -3.90 2.45
N GLU A 49 -7.46 -3.79 1.24
CA GLU A 49 -6.89 -2.54 0.71
C GLU A 49 -7.95 -1.46 0.52
N ILE A 50 -9.17 -1.83 0.07
CA ILE A 50 -10.27 -0.86 -0.06
C ILE A 50 -10.72 -0.36 1.32
N GLN A 51 -10.81 -1.22 2.32
CA GLN A 51 -11.11 -0.82 3.70
C GLN A 51 -10.04 0.15 4.24
N GLU A 52 -8.77 -0.15 4.01
CA GLU A 52 -7.66 0.73 4.40
C GLU A 52 -7.72 2.10 3.67
N ALA A 53 -8.08 2.10 2.37
CA ALA A 53 -8.30 3.33 1.62
C ALA A 53 -9.46 4.17 2.17
N ILE A 54 -10.56 3.55 2.61
CA ILE A 54 -11.69 4.24 3.25
C ILE A 54 -11.26 4.84 4.60
N GLU A 55 -10.47 4.12 5.39
CA GLU A 55 -9.89 4.62 6.63
C GLU A 55 -9.00 5.84 6.37
N LEU A 56 -8.14 5.76 5.35
CA LEU A 56 -7.29 6.87 4.94
C LEU A 56 -8.11 8.11 4.54
N LEU A 57 -9.14 7.93 3.71
CA LEU A 57 -10.04 9.01 3.27
C LEU A 57 -10.89 9.59 4.41
N SER A 58 -10.94 8.88 5.55
CA SER A 58 -11.55 9.34 6.81
C SER A 58 -10.51 9.94 7.79
N GLY A 59 -9.30 10.26 7.31
CA GLY A 59 -8.22 10.85 8.11
C GLY A 59 -7.49 9.87 9.04
N ARG A 60 -7.66 8.58 8.86
CA ARG A 60 -7.02 7.49 9.61
C ARG A 60 -6.14 6.66 8.67
N GLY A 61 -5.66 5.52 9.14
CA GLY A 61 -4.88 4.57 8.31
C GLY A 61 -3.38 4.59 8.60
N PRO A 62 -2.60 3.72 7.93
CA PRO A 62 -1.17 3.57 8.13
C PRO A 62 -0.37 4.85 7.82
N GLU A 63 0.67 5.12 8.62
CA GLU A 63 1.47 6.34 8.51
C GLU A 63 2.15 6.49 7.13
N ASP A 64 2.71 5.41 6.59
CA ASP A 64 3.39 5.41 5.28
C ASP A 64 2.41 5.72 4.14
N LEU A 65 1.20 5.17 4.20
CA LEU A 65 0.14 5.45 3.23
C LEU A 65 -0.32 6.91 3.32
N GLN A 66 -0.52 7.43 4.55
CA GLN A 66 -0.86 8.83 4.78
C GLN A 66 0.25 9.76 4.24
N GLU A 67 1.52 9.45 4.51
CA GLU A 67 2.65 10.26 4.02
C GLU A 67 2.66 10.33 2.50
N LEU A 68 2.54 9.20 1.81
CA LEU A 68 2.60 9.15 0.34
C LEU A 68 1.43 9.90 -0.28
N ILE A 69 0.20 9.66 0.20
CA ILE A 69 -1.01 10.31 -0.34
C ILE A 69 -0.98 11.83 -0.10
N LEU A 70 -0.50 12.27 1.07
CA LEU A 70 -0.32 13.69 1.35
C LEU A 70 0.68 14.33 0.37
N LYS A 71 1.82 13.71 0.13
CA LYS A 71 2.84 14.22 -0.80
C LYS A 71 2.34 14.26 -2.24
N LEU A 72 1.70 13.19 -2.72
CA LEU A 72 1.10 13.15 -4.05
C LEU A 72 -0.02 14.19 -4.20
N GLY A 73 -0.92 14.29 -3.23
CA GLY A 73 -2.00 15.26 -3.21
C GLY A 73 -1.48 16.71 -3.26
N MET A 74 -0.43 17.01 -2.50
CA MET A 74 0.22 18.31 -2.53
C MET A 74 0.77 18.66 -3.93
N GLU A 75 1.40 17.71 -4.61
CA GLU A 75 1.89 17.94 -5.98
C GLU A 75 0.71 18.13 -6.97
N ILE A 76 -0.36 17.37 -6.83
CA ILE A 76 -1.56 17.49 -7.68
C ILE A 76 -2.18 18.88 -7.55
N VAL A 77 -2.48 19.36 -6.32
CA VAL A 77 -3.12 20.64 -6.11
C VAL A 77 -2.24 21.83 -6.52
N ARG A 78 -0.91 21.69 -6.41
CA ARG A 78 0.07 22.67 -6.92
C ARG A 78 0.13 22.70 -8.44
N LEU A 79 0.16 21.54 -9.09
CA LEU A 79 0.16 21.43 -10.55
C LEU A 79 -1.15 21.97 -11.14
N ALA A 80 -2.26 21.74 -10.47
CA ALA A 80 -3.57 22.28 -10.85
C ALA A 80 -3.70 23.80 -10.63
N GLY A 81 -2.75 24.44 -9.93
CA GLY A 81 -2.80 25.86 -9.62
C GLY A 81 -3.78 26.22 -8.48
N VAL A 82 -4.30 25.22 -7.75
CA VAL A 82 -5.21 25.42 -6.61
C VAL A 82 -4.47 25.96 -5.39
N ALA A 83 -3.19 25.60 -5.24
CA ALA A 83 -2.35 26.05 -4.12
C ALA A 83 -1.05 26.68 -4.63
N GLY A 84 -0.77 27.90 -4.16
CA GLY A 84 0.43 28.66 -4.55
C GLY A 84 1.69 28.30 -3.77
N SER A 85 1.59 27.63 -2.63
CA SER A 85 2.71 27.24 -1.78
C SER A 85 2.59 25.80 -1.30
N THR A 86 3.71 25.23 -0.83
CA THR A 86 3.74 23.88 -0.22
C THR A 86 2.86 23.83 1.03
N LEU A 87 2.86 24.88 1.84
CA LEU A 87 2.05 24.94 3.05
C LEU A 87 0.55 24.98 2.72
N SER A 88 0.13 25.82 1.79
CA SER A 88 -1.29 25.89 1.37
C SER A 88 -1.74 24.58 0.70
N ALA A 89 -0.87 23.93 -0.06
CA ALA A 89 -1.15 22.62 -0.64
C ALA A 89 -1.37 21.54 0.44
N LYS A 90 -0.50 21.51 1.46
CA LYS A 90 -0.65 20.61 2.60
C LYS A 90 -1.98 20.84 3.34
N GLN A 91 -2.30 22.09 3.65
CA GLN A 91 -3.53 22.45 4.33
C GLN A 91 -4.77 22.07 3.50
N THR A 92 -4.73 22.26 2.19
CA THR A 92 -5.83 21.90 1.28
C THR A 92 -6.08 20.39 1.31
N VAL A 93 -5.04 19.56 1.16
CA VAL A 93 -5.20 18.09 1.18
C VAL A 93 -5.68 17.60 2.54
N LEU A 94 -5.05 18.05 3.63
CA LEU A 94 -5.44 17.65 4.99
C LEU A 94 -6.88 18.06 5.32
N ARG A 95 -7.34 19.24 4.87
CA ARG A 95 -8.73 19.66 5.06
C ARG A 95 -9.69 18.65 4.45
N HIS A 96 -9.48 18.24 3.19
CA HIS A 96 -10.37 17.29 2.50
C HIS A 96 -10.37 15.88 3.10
N LEU A 97 -9.26 15.45 3.70
CA LEU A 97 -9.21 14.19 4.45
C LEU A 97 -9.97 14.30 5.79
N ASN A 98 -9.88 15.45 6.47
CA ASN A 98 -10.45 15.63 7.80
C ASN A 98 -11.93 16.06 7.81
N ASP A 99 -12.40 16.76 6.76
CA ASP A 99 -13.79 17.22 6.65
C ASP A 99 -14.72 16.20 5.97
N GLY A 100 -14.18 15.04 5.56
CA GLY A 100 -14.92 13.95 4.93
C GLY A 100 -15.22 14.17 3.44
N SER A 101 -14.89 15.31 2.85
CA SER A 101 -15.19 15.60 1.44
C SER A 101 -14.44 14.69 0.46
N ALA A 102 -13.26 14.19 0.84
CA ALA A 102 -12.53 13.20 0.06
C ALA A 102 -13.27 11.85 0.02
N LEU A 103 -13.83 11.42 1.16
CA LEU A 103 -14.62 10.18 1.24
C LEU A 103 -15.92 10.30 0.43
N GLU A 104 -16.61 11.44 0.50
CA GLU A 104 -17.81 11.68 -0.31
C GLU A 104 -17.48 11.66 -1.81
N LYS A 105 -16.35 12.23 -2.22
CA LYS A 105 -15.90 12.15 -3.62
C LYS A 105 -15.58 10.71 -4.05
N PHE A 106 -15.07 9.90 -3.17
CA PHE A 106 -14.87 8.47 -3.43
C PHE A 106 -16.19 7.72 -3.61
N LYS A 107 -17.22 8.04 -2.78
CA LYS A 107 -18.58 7.49 -2.95
C LYS A 107 -19.18 7.88 -4.32
N GLU A 108 -19.07 9.14 -4.71
CA GLU A 108 -19.52 9.60 -6.02
C GLU A 108 -18.85 8.81 -7.17
N MET A 109 -17.54 8.58 -7.06
CA MET A 109 -16.78 7.81 -8.06
C MET A 109 -17.28 6.37 -8.15
N ILE A 110 -17.51 5.69 -7.03
CA ILE A 110 -18.05 4.33 -6.99
C ILE A 110 -19.45 4.28 -7.60
N ALA A 111 -20.34 5.20 -7.20
CA ALA A 111 -21.70 5.29 -7.72
C ALA A 111 -21.72 5.52 -9.24
N ALA A 112 -20.86 6.40 -9.75
CA ALA A 112 -20.74 6.69 -11.18
C ALA A 112 -20.28 5.47 -12.01
N GLN A 113 -19.60 4.51 -11.37
CA GLN A 113 -19.19 3.23 -11.98
C GLN A 113 -20.21 2.11 -11.74
N GLY A 114 -21.37 2.40 -11.12
CA GLY A 114 -22.41 1.42 -10.83
C GLY A 114 -22.11 0.51 -9.62
N GLY A 115 -21.16 0.89 -8.76
CA GLY A 115 -20.82 0.16 -7.55
C GLY A 115 -21.77 0.45 -6.38
N ASP A 116 -21.82 -0.47 -5.42
CA ASP A 116 -22.58 -0.29 -4.18
C ASP A 116 -21.80 0.58 -3.18
N THR A 117 -22.26 1.79 -2.94
CA THR A 117 -21.64 2.72 -1.98
C THR A 117 -21.95 2.40 -0.52
N SER A 118 -22.95 1.54 -0.26
CA SER A 118 -23.37 1.20 1.10
C SER A 118 -22.28 0.45 1.91
N VAL A 119 -21.31 -0.14 1.23
CA VAL A 119 -20.15 -0.79 1.85
C VAL A 119 -19.22 0.22 2.55
N ILE A 120 -19.23 1.48 2.11
CA ILE A 120 -18.40 2.54 2.70
C ILE A 120 -18.97 2.95 4.07
N ASP A 121 -20.30 3.04 4.17
CA ASP A 121 -20.99 3.41 5.42
C ASP A 121 -21.10 2.21 6.38
N ASN A 122 -21.06 0.98 5.84
CA ASN A 122 -21.15 -0.23 6.62
C ASN A 122 -20.03 -1.22 6.21
N PRO A 123 -18.86 -1.16 6.87
CA PRO A 123 -17.73 -2.07 6.61
C PRO A 123 -18.03 -3.55 6.81
N ASP A 124 -19.10 -3.90 7.53
CA ASP A 124 -19.52 -5.29 7.69
C ASP A 124 -20.02 -5.94 6.42
N LYS A 125 -20.40 -5.16 5.41
CA LYS A 125 -20.79 -5.63 4.08
C LYS A 125 -19.64 -6.05 3.20
N PHE A 126 -18.38 -5.71 3.55
CA PHE A 126 -17.24 -6.22 2.81
C PHE A 126 -17.15 -7.74 2.91
N PRO A 127 -16.74 -8.42 1.83
CA PRO A 127 -16.49 -9.84 1.87
C PRO A 127 -15.40 -10.16 2.90
N LYS A 128 -15.68 -11.14 3.77
CA LYS A 128 -14.77 -11.56 4.85
C LYS A 128 -14.31 -12.99 4.59
N ALA A 129 -13.04 -13.26 4.82
CA ALA A 129 -12.51 -14.61 4.78
C ALA A 129 -13.08 -15.45 5.94
N LYS A 130 -13.23 -16.76 5.70
CA LYS A 130 -13.74 -17.71 6.70
C LYS A 130 -12.76 -17.91 7.85
N TYR A 131 -11.46 -17.84 7.56
CA TYR A 131 -10.40 -18.15 8.51
C TYR A 131 -9.36 -17.03 8.51
N ILE A 132 -8.80 -16.78 9.71
CA ILE A 132 -7.70 -15.85 9.90
C ILE A 132 -6.62 -16.59 10.70
N ARG A 133 -5.37 -16.56 10.19
CA ARG A 133 -4.24 -17.20 10.84
C ARG A 133 -3.07 -16.23 10.91
N LYS A 134 -2.40 -16.16 12.07
CA LYS A 134 -1.17 -15.37 12.22
C LYS A 134 0.01 -16.05 11.52
N LEU A 135 0.87 -15.26 10.86
CA LEU A 135 2.21 -15.68 10.49
C LEU A 135 3.16 -15.35 11.66
N PRO A 136 3.60 -16.34 12.46
CA PRO A 136 4.40 -16.06 13.64
C PRO A 136 5.87 -15.75 13.28
N ALA A 137 6.48 -14.82 14.01
CA ALA A 137 7.92 -14.57 13.93
C ALA A 137 8.69 -15.81 14.42
N PRO A 138 9.67 -16.33 13.66
CA PRO A 138 10.41 -17.55 14.03
C PRO A 138 11.37 -17.35 15.21
N LYS A 139 11.74 -16.10 15.48
CA LYS A 139 12.66 -15.70 16.56
C LYS A 139 12.44 -14.26 16.94
N ARG A 140 12.97 -13.84 18.10
CA ARG A 140 13.05 -12.43 18.49
C ARG A 140 14.01 -11.68 17.56
N GLY A 141 13.68 -10.44 17.19
CA GLY A 141 14.54 -9.57 16.38
C GLY A 141 13.80 -8.34 15.89
N TYR A 142 14.40 -7.70 14.90
CA TYR A 142 13.79 -6.61 14.14
C TYR A 142 13.50 -7.09 12.73
N VAL A 143 12.38 -6.68 12.17
CA VAL A 143 12.11 -6.83 10.74
C VAL A 143 13.19 -6.06 9.98
N HIS A 144 14.07 -6.78 9.30
CA HIS A 144 15.23 -6.20 8.61
C HIS A 144 14.93 -5.89 7.16
N THR A 145 14.27 -6.82 6.47
CA THR A 145 13.79 -6.62 5.09
C THR A 145 12.45 -7.29 4.91
N ILE A 146 11.64 -6.71 4.03
CA ILE A 146 10.41 -7.31 3.51
C ILE A 146 10.55 -7.36 1.99
N ASN A 147 9.97 -8.37 1.37
CA ASN A 147 9.86 -8.48 -0.07
C ASN A 147 8.38 -8.40 -0.46
N ALA A 148 7.95 -7.23 -0.92
CA ALA A 148 6.56 -6.98 -1.34
C ALA A 148 6.12 -7.92 -2.48
N GLY A 149 7.03 -8.29 -3.39
CA GLY A 149 6.73 -9.23 -4.48
C GLY A 149 6.37 -10.62 -3.95
N MET A 150 7.09 -11.13 -2.94
CA MET A 150 6.78 -12.41 -2.32
C MET A 150 5.44 -12.38 -1.57
N ILE A 151 5.10 -11.25 -0.93
CA ILE A 151 3.77 -11.08 -0.31
C ILE A 151 2.68 -11.10 -1.39
N ALA A 152 2.88 -10.37 -2.49
CA ALA A 152 1.92 -10.34 -3.61
C ALA A 152 1.72 -11.74 -4.23
N GLU A 153 2.79 -12.51 -4.43
CA GLU A 153 2.72 -13.89 -4.92
C GLU A 153 1.96 -14.79 -3.94
N GLY A 154 2.21 -14.68 -2.64
CA GLY A 154 1.47 -15.41 -1.60
C GLY A 154 -0.02 -15.06 -1.61
N VAL A 155 -0.37 -13.78 -1.66
CA VAL A 155 -1.78 -13.34 -1.75
C VAL A 155 -2.43 -13.79 -3.04
N GLN A 156 -1.72 -13.78 -4.17
CA GLN A 156 -2.23 -14.32 -5.43
C GLN A 156 -2.57 -15.80 -5.33
N LYS A 157 -1.75 -16.61 -4.62
CA LYS A 157 -2.05 -18.03 -4.35
C LYS A 157 -3.34 -18.20 -3.55
N LEU A 158 -3.53 -17.38 -2.50
CA LEU A 158 -4.77 -17.40 -1.71
C LEU A 158 -6.00 -17.05 -2.55
N ALA A 159 -5.88 -16.04 -3.41
CA ALA A 159 -7.01 -15.41 -4.06
C ALA A 159 -7.44 -16.08 -5.38
N MET A 160 -6.55 -16.73 -6.12
CA MET A 160 -6.86 -17.30 -7.43
C MET A 160 -7.93 -18.40 -7.34
N LEU A 161 -9.07 -18.18 -7.99
CA LEU A 161 -10.14 -19.15 -8.09
C LEU A 161 -10.00 -20.02 -9.35
N PRO A 162 -10.65 -21.22 -9.41
CA PRO A 162 -10.57 -22.11 -10.57
C PRO A 162 -11.01 -21.48 -11.89
N ASN A 163 -11.95 -20.54 -11.84
CA ASN A 163 -12.43 -19.77 -12.99
C ASN A 163 -11.50 -18.59 -13.37
N LYS A 164 -10.30 -18.49 -12.78
CA LYS A 164 -9.31 -17.43 -12.99
C LYS A 164 -9.76 -16.04 -12.50
N THR A 165 -10.81 -15.94 -11.71
CA THR A 165 -11.14 -14.72 -10.97
C THR A 165 -10.42 -14.70 -9.62
N MET A 166 -10.44 -13.56 -8.95
CA MET A 166 -9.81 -13.39 -7.64
C MET A 166 -10.88 -13.36 -6.55
N ASP A 167 -10.65 -14.08 -5.46
CA ASP A 167 -11.48 -13.99 -4.25
C ASP A 167 -11.14 -12.67 -3.52
N PRO A 168 -12.07 -11.71 -3.45
CA PRO A 168 -11.80 -10.42 -2.82
C PRO A 168 -11.69 -10.48 -1.30
N ALA A 169 -12.16 -11.56 -0.67
CA ALA A 169 -12.21 -11.70 0.78
C ALA A 169 -10.85 -12.07 1.42
N VAL A 170 -9.92 -12.59 0.61
CA VAL A 170 -8.65 -13.12 1.12
C VAL A 170 -7.51 -12.13 0.94
N GLY A 171 -6.45 -12.32 1.74
CA GLY A 171 -5.27 -11.45 1.71
C GLY A 171 -4.47 -11.51 2.99
N VAL A 172 -3.73 -10.47 3.27
CA VAL A 172 -2.98 -10.30 4.52
C VAL A 172 -3.21 -8.91 5.10
N SER A 173 -3.18 -8.79 6.43
CA SER A 173 -3.30 -7.53 7.16
C SER A 173 -2.30 -7.44 8.31
N GLU A 174 -2.24 -6.31 8.99
CA GLU A 174 -1.34 -6.05 10.14
C GLU A 174 0.14 -6.33 9.80
N ILE A 175 0.58 -6.01 8.60
CA ILE A 175 1.94 -6.25 8.10
C ILE A 175 2.94 -5.46 8.94
N LYS A 176 3.83 -6.16 9.65
CA LYS A 176 4.91 -5.52 10.42
C LYS A 176 5.99 -4.99 9.49
N LYS A 177 6.22 -3.68 9.55
CA LYS A 177 7.14 -2.93 8.68
C LYS A 177 8.59 -3.09 9.06
N VAL A 178 9.49 -2.77 8.14
CA VAL A 178 10.95 -2.70 8.39
C VAL A 178 11.24 -1.80 9.59
N GLY A 179 12.08 -2.28 10.50
CA GLY A 179 12.43 -1.60 11.75
C GLY A 179 11.53 -1.95 12.94
N THR A 180 10.41 -2.67 12.75
CA THR A 180 9.56 -3.15 13.85
C THR A 180 10.26 -4.24 14.64
N GLN A 181 10.25 -4.12 15.96
CA GLN A 181 10.73 -5.17 16.88
C GLN A 181 9.64 -6.22 17.09
N VAL A 182 10.00 -7.48 17.04
CA VAL A 182 9.09 -8.61 17.28
C VAL A 182 9.71 -9.62 18.23
N LYS A 183 8.87 -10.26 19.05
CA LYS A 183 9.24 -11.43 19.87
C LYS A 183 8.97 -12.71 19.08
N GLN A 184 9.59 -13.81 19.49
CA GLN A 184 9.26 -15.12 18.93
C GLN A 184 7.78 -15.43 19.12
N GLY A 185 7.09 -15.87 18.06
CA GLY A 185 5.67 -16.20 18.06
C GLY A 185 4.72 -14.99 17.90
N GLU A 186 5.21 -13.75 17.95
CA GLU A 186 4.40 -12.58 17.60
C GLU A 186 4.02 -12.59 16.11
N PRO A 187 2.83 -12.07 15.74
CA PRO A 187 2.43 -12.02 14.35
C PRO A 187 3.31 -11.05 13.55
N LEU A 188 3.82 -11.50 12.41
CA LEU A 188 4.42 -10.66 11.37
C LEU A 188 3.35 -10.07 10.45
N MET A 189 2.25 -10.81 10.28
CA MET A 189 1.03 -10.43 9.59
C MET A 189 -0.11 -11.39 9.97
N MET A 190 -1.35 -11.00 9.65
CA MET A 190 -2.53 -11.86 9.70
C MET A 190 -2.88 -12.31 8.28
N ILE A 191 -3.13 -13.62 8.08
CA ILE A 191 -3.46 -14.22 6.80
C ILE A 191 -4.95 -14.54 6.80
N HIS A 192 -5.70 -13.94 5.87
CA HIS A 192 -7.13 -14.14 5.65
C HIS A 192 -7.32 -15.12 4.49
N TYR A 193 -7.97 -16.26 4.73
CA TYR A 193 -8.09 -17.32 3.72
C TYR A 193 -9.40 -18.09 3.79
N ASN A 194 -9.77 -18.75 2.69
CA ASN A 194 -10.97 -19.55 2.55
C ASN A 194 -10.72 -21.04 2.26
N ASP A 195 -9.46 -21.38 1.89
CA ASP A 195 -9.04 -22.71 1.46
C ASP A 195 -7.69 -23.05 2.10
N GLU A 196 -7.64 -24.17 2.84
CA GLU A 196 -6.43 -24.59 3.58
C GLU A 196 -5.29 -24.99 2.65
N THR A 197 -5.59 -25.63 1.51
CA THR A 197 -4.57 -26.05 0.55
C THR A 197 -3.86 -24.82 -0.04
N LYS A 198 -4.62 -23.81 -0.45
CA LYS A 198 -4.08 -22.55 -0.95
C LYS A 198 -3.28 -21.79 0.12
N MET A 199 -3.76 -21.87 1.37
CA MET A 199 -3.07 -21.26 2.50
C MET A 199 -1.70 -21.90 2.72
N GLU A 200 -1.56 -23.23 2.66
CA GLU A 200 -0.27 -23.90 2.78
C GLU A 200 0.67 -23.55 1.60
N GLU A 201 0.15 -23.48 0.36
CA GLU A 201 0.91 -23.01 -0.80
C GLU A 201 1.41 -21.56 -0.64
N ALA A 202 0.56 -20.67 -0.15
CA ALA A 202 0.90 -19.27 0.08
C ALA A 202 1.92 -19.08 1.20
N LEU A 203 1.90 -19.96 2.21
CA LEU A 203 2.70 -19.84 3.42
C LEU A 203 4.21 -19.83 3.15
N GLU A 204 4.70 -20.56 2.14
CA GLU A 204 6.11 -20.55 1.74
C GLU A 204 6.55 -19.18 1.25
N PHE A 205 5.74 -18.54 0.40
CA PHE A 205 5.99 -17.19 -0.11
C PHE A 205 5.97 -16.17 1.03
N LEU A 206 4.94 -16.22 1.88
CA LEU A 206 4.77 -15.27 2.99
C LEU A 206 5.87 -15.39 4.03
N LYS A 207 6.33 -16.61 4.37
CA LYS A 207 7.48 -16.83 5.27
C LYS A 207 8.77 -16.28 4.68
N SER A 208 9.03 -16.53 3.40
CA SER A 208 10.25 -16.08 2.73
C SER A 208 10.28 -14.57 2.43
N ALA A 209 9.13 -13.89 2.55
CA ALA A 209 9.06 -12.44 2.40
C ALA A 209 9.81 -11.68 3.50
N TYR A 210 10.00 -12.27 4.69
CA TYR A 210 10.60 -11.61 5.85
C TYR A 210 12.01 -12.06 6.14
N ARG A 211 12.87 -11.11 6.50
CA ARG A 211 14.15 -11.36 7.16
C ARG A 211 14.19 -10.63 8.49
N LEU A 212 14.54 -11.35 9.56
CA LEU A 212 14.75 -10.79 10.89
C LEU A 212 16.23 -10.71 11.22
N ALA A 213 16.64 -9.61 11.86
CA ALA A 213 18.00 -9.39 12.35
C ALA A 213 18.01 -8.95 13.83
N PRO A 214 19.12 -9.17 14.55
CA PRO A 214 19.23 -8.75 15.97
C PRO A 214 19.35 -7.23 16.13
N LYS A 215 19.84 -6.52 15.10
CA LYS A 215 19.98 -5.05 15.10
C LYS A 215 18.86 -4.41 14.31
N ARG A 216 18.37 -3.28 14.81
CA ARG A 216 17.38 -2.47 14.12
C ARG A 216 17.99 -1.90 12.84
N PRO A 217 17.40 -2.13 11.65
CA PRO A 217 17.82 -1.46 10.44
C PRO A 217 17.33 0.00 10.43
N ASN A 218 17.96 0.82 9.61
CA ASN A 218 17.36 2.10 9.24
C ASN A 218 16.29 1.81 8.18
N PRO A 219 15.00 2.16 8.42
CA PRO A 219 13.98 2.04 7.37
C PRO A 219 14.40 2.88 6.16
N PRO A 220 14.13 2.40 4.93
CA PRO A 220 14.33 3.23 3.75
C PRO A 220 13.37 4.42 3.77
N ASP A 221 13.82 5.55 3.19
CA ASP A 221 12.94 6.69 2.95
C ASP A 221 11.84 6.27 1.97
N LEU A 222 10.58 6.51 2.34
CA LEU A 222 9.44 6.18 1.48
C LEU A 222 9.51 6.93 0.14
N ILE A 223 9.97 8.18 0.16
CA ILE A 223 10.16 9.01 -1.03
C ILE A 223 11.65 9.31 -1.16
N ALA A 224 12.32 8.60 -2.05
CA ALA A 224 13.75 8.71 -2.29
C ALA A 224 14.12 9.98 -3.09
N GLU A 225 13.25 10.43 -4.00
CA GLU A 225 13.53 11.57 -4.86
C GLU A 225 12.25 12.23 -5.38
N ARG A 226 12.32 13.56 -5.54
CA ARG A 226 11.33 14.35 -6.28
C ARG A 226 11.97 14.90 -7.55
N VAL A 227 11.43 14.53 -8.70
CA VAL A 227 11.85 15.02 -10.03
C VAL A 227 10.81 16.00 -10.54
N ALA A 228 11.21 17.27 -10.75
CA ALA A 228 10.34 18.36 -11.18
C ALA A 228 10.91 19.13 -12.36
#